data_320e9db09f7dd49b47b4dce3c321366c
#
_entry.id   320e9db09f7dd49b47b4dce3c321366c
#
_cell.length_a   1.000
_cell.length_b   1.000
_cell.length_c   1.000
_cell.angle_alpha   90.00
_cell.angle_beta   90.00
_cell.angle_gamma   90.00
#
_symmetry.space_group_name_H-M   'P 1'
#
loop_
_entity.id
_entity.type
_entity.pdbx_description
1 polymer ?
#
loop_
_entity_poly.entity_id
_entity_poly.type
_entity_poly.pdbx_seq_one_letter_code
_entity_poly.pdbx_strand_id
1 'polypeptide(L)'
;NLERVTADYMGMLATVMNALALQDAMKQAGLIPRIQSALRIEQVVEPYVRNKAMRYLKEGWIVIFAAGTGNPFFTTDTAAALRSMEM
;
A
#
# COMPACT_ATOMS: atom_id res chain seq x y z
N ASN A 1 16.57 19.06 0.79
CA ASN A 1 17.78 18.67 1.46
C ASN A 1 17.73 17.20 1.87
N LEU A 2 18.90 16.68 2.29
CA LEU A 2 19.00 15.25 2.61
C LEU A 2 18.13 14.85 3.81
N GLU A 3 18.05 15.73 4.80
CA GLU A 3 17.26 15.45 5.99
C GLU A 3 15.78 15.32 5.66
N ARG A 4 15.30 16.19 4.79
CA ARG A 4 13.91 16.14 4.36
C ARG A 4 13.62 14.89 3.54
N VAL A 5 14.52 14.56 2.61
CA VAL A 5 14.37 13.36 1.79
C VAL A 5 14.34 12.12 2.66
N THR A 6 15.24 12.06 3.64
CA THR A 6 15.27 10.92 4.56
C THR A 6 13.99 10.82 5.36
N ALA A 7 13.50 11.95 5.88
CA ALA A 7 12.25 11.97 6.63
C ALA A 7 11.06 11.53 5.77
N ASP A 8 11.03 11.97 4.52
CA ASP A 8 9.97 11.59 3.59
C ASP A 8 9.99 10.09 3.30
N TYR A 9 11.19 9.52 3.10
CA TYR A 9 11.30 8.07 2.90
C TYR A 9 10.91 7.30 4.15
N MET A 10 11.28 7.80 5.32
CA MET A 10 10.84 7.16 6.57
C MET A 10 9.33 7.17 6.66
N GLY A 11 8.69 8.25 6.25
CA GLY A 11 7.23 8.32 6.22
C GLY A 11 6.64 7.29 5.27
N MET A 12 7.22 7.13 4.09
CA MET A 12 6.74 6.13 3.15
C MET A 12 6.94 4.71 3.67
N LEU A 13 8.07 4.44 4.30
CA LEU A 13 8.32 3.13 4.90
C LEU A 13 7.34 2.87 6.04
N ALA A 14 7.00 3.89 6.80
CA ALA A 14 6.01 3.74 7.86
C ALA A 14 4.65 3.33 7.30
N THR A 15 4.27 3.84 6.12
CA THR A 15 3.00 3.42 5.50
C THR A 15 3.05 1.95 5.09
N VAL A 16 4.21 1.45 4.66
CA VAL A 16 4.37 0.03 4.35
C VAL A 16 4.20 -0.80 5.61
N MET A 17 4.81 -0.38 6.71
CA MET A 17 4.65 -1.06 8.00
C MET A 17 3.19 -1.09 8.43
N ASN A 18 2.50 0.04 8.30
CA ASN A 18 1.08 0.12 8.65
C ASN A 18 0.24 -0.78 7.74
N ALA A 19 0.58 -0.84 6.46
CA ALA A 19 -0.13 -1.71 5.53
C ALA A 19 0.03 -3.19 5.90
N LEU A 20 1.22 -3.58 6.31
CA LEU A 20 1.46 -4.95 6.76
C LEU A 20 0.66 -5.27 8.02
N ALA A 21 0.62 -4.34 8.97
CA ALA A 21 -0.17 -4.51 10.18
C ALA A 21 -1.66 -4.62 9.86
N LEU A 22 -2.14 -3.78 8.95
CA LEU A 22 -3.53 -3.83 8.52
C LEU A 22 -3.85 -5.15 7.82
N GLN A 23 -2.95 -5.61 6.96
CA GLN A 23 -3.13 -6.89 6.30
C GLN A 23 -3.25 -8.03 7.30
N ASP A 24 -2.40 -8.02 8.32
CA ASP A 24 -2.44 -9.04 9.34
C ASP A 24 -3.77 -9.03 10.10
N ALA A 25 -4.23 -7.85 10.48
CA ALA A 25 -5.52 -7.71 11.14
C ALA A 25 -6.67 -8.21 10.27
N MET A 26 -6.62 -7.90 8.98
CA MET A 26 -7.64 -8.36 8.04
C MET A 26 -7.61 -9.87 7.86
N LYS A 27 -6.42 -10.46 7.83
CA LYS A 27 -6.29 -11.92 7.76
C LYS A 27 -6.92 -12.59 8.96
N GLN A 28 -6.74 -12.01 10.14
CA GLN A 28 -7.36 -12.54 11.35
C GLN A 28 -8.89 -12.44 11.29
N ALA A 29 -9.41 -11.51 10.53
CA ALA A 29 -10.84 -11.37 10.31
C ALA A 29 -11.36 -12.20 9.13
N GLY A 30 -10.52 -13.03 8.54
CA GLY A 30 -10.90 -13.90 7.43
C GLY A 30 -10.75 -13.29 6.05
N LEU A 31 -10.11 -12.14 5.96
CA LEU A 31 -9.86 -11.47 4.69
C LEU A 31 -8.41 -11.65 4.29
N ILE A 32 -8.14 -11.57 3.00
CA ILE A 32 -6.75 -11.69 2.50
C ILE A 32 -6.53 -10.56 1.50
N PRO A 33 -6.16 -9.36 1.97
CA PRO A 33 -5.89 -8.27 1.06
C PRO A 33 -4.51 -8.40 0.41
N ARG A 34 -4.39 -7.79 -0.75
CA ARG A 34 -3.12 -7.65 -1.45
C ARG A 34 -2.53 -6.29 -1.12
N ILE A 35 -1.22 -6.24 -0.94
CA ILE A 35 -0.52 -4.98 -0.72
C ILE A 35 0.34 -4.69 -1.93
N GLN A 36 0.20 -3.49 -2.47
CA GLN A 36 1.11 -2.99 -3.49
C GLN A 36 1.76 -1.72 -3.00
N SER A 37 3.02 -1.54 -3.34
CA SER A 37 3.81 -0.42 -2.86
C SER A 37 4.52 0.26 -4.01
N ALA A 38 4.52 1.60 -3.98
CA ALA A 38 5.33 2.37 -4.90
C ALA A 38 6.81 2.29 -4.55
N LEU A 39 7.14 2.04 -3.28
CA LEU A 39 8.50 1.68 -2.91
C LEU A 39 8.72 0.20 -3.16
N ARG A 40 9.83 -0.12 -3.78
CA ARG A 40 10.15 -1.50 -4.09
C ARG A 40 10.81 -2.19 -2.89
N ILE A 41 10.02 -2.99 -2.21
CA ILE A 41 10.48 -3.84 -1.11
C ILE A 41 9.91 -5.22 -1.40
N GLU A 42 10.40 -5.84 -2.46
CA GLU A 42 9.78 -7.04 -3.03
C GLU A 42 9.76 -8.22 -2.10
N GLN A 43 10.62 -8.22 -1.09
CA GLN A 43 10.65 -9.29 -0.09
C GLN A 43 9.42 -9.29 0.81
N VAL A 44 8.72 -8.16 0.93
CA VAL A 44 7.58 -8.05 1.85
C VAL A 44 6.31 -7.57 1.18
N VAL A 45 6.40 -6.79 0.11
CA VAL A 45 5.20 -6.26 -0.57
C VAL A 45 5.40 -6.34 -2.07
N GLU A 46 4.28 -6.36 -2.77
CA GLU A 46 4.28 -6.41 -4.21
C GLU A 46 4.53 -5.01 -4.78
N PRO A 47 5.36 -4.87 -5.82
CA PRO A 47 5.52 -3.56 -6.47
C PRO A 47 4.20 -3.11 -7.08
N TYR A 48 3.95 -1.81 -7.02
CA TYR A 48 2.74 -1.27 -7.61
C TYR A 48 2.77 -1.41 -9.13
N VAL A 49 1.76 -2.06 -9.68
CA VAL A 49 1.52 -2.16 -11.11
C VAL A 49 0.05 -1.88 -11.32
N ARG A 50 -0.25 -0.78 -12.01
CA ARG A 50 -1.63 -0.32 -12.15
C ARG A 50 -2.56 -1.38 -12.73
N ASN A 51 -2.17 -2.02 -13.82
CA ASN A 51 -3.02 -3.02 -14.47
C ASN A 51 -3.32 -4.20 -13.55
N LYS A 52 -2.33 -4.57 -12.75
CA LYS A 52 -2.48 -5.68 -11.81
C LYS A 52 -3.42 -5.29 -10.68
N ALA A 53 -3.27 -4.07 -10.17
CA ALA A 53 -4.16 -3.54 -9.14
C ALA A 53 -5.61 -3.49 -9.64
N MET A 54 -5.80 -3.01 -10.85
CA MET A 54 -7.13 -2.94 -11.44
C MET A 54 -7.76 -4.31 -11.59
N ARG A 55 -6.97 -5.30 -11.97
CA ARG A 55 -7.46 -6.67 -12.09
C ARG A 55 -7.87 -7.23 -10.75
N TYR A 56 -7.06 -7.00 -9.71
CA TYR A 56 -7.41 -7.43 -8.36
C TYR A 56 -8.74 -6.84 -7.92
N LEU A 57 -8.92 -5.54 -8.16
CA LEU A 57 -10.16 -4.87 -7.76
C LEU A 57 -11.35 -5.42 -8.52
N LYS A 58 -11.19 -5.72 -9.81
CA LYS A 58 -12.26 -6.31 -10.59
C LYS A 58 -12.64 -7.70 -10.09
N GLU A 59 -11.67 -8.43 -9.58
CA GLU A 59 -11.90 -9.78 -9.05
C GLU A 59 -12.42 -9.76 -7.62
N GLY A 60 -12.63 -8.58 -7.05
CA GLY A 60 -13.18 -8.45 -5.72
C GLY A 60 -12.14 -8.51 -4.60
N TRP A 61 -10.85 -8.44 -4.95
CA TRP A 61 -9.81 -8.40 -3.93
C TRP A 61 -9.75 -7.02 -3.27
N ILE A 62 -9.40 -7.02 -1.99
CA ILE A 62 -9.04 -5.79 -1.31
C ILE A 62 -7.58 -5.51 -1.61
N VAL A 63 -7.28 -4.29 -2.03
CA VAL A 63 -5.90 -3.89 -2.32
C VAL A 63 -5.53 -2.73 -1.42
N ILE A 64 -4.42 -2.86 -0.71
CA ILE A 64 -3.87 -1.81 0.12
C ILE A 64 -2.70 -1.21 -0.64
N PHE A 65 -2.75 0.08 -0.91
CA PHE A 65 -1.66 0.79 -1.55
C PHE A 65 -0.83 1.48 -0.49
N ALA A 66 0.47 1.20 -0.49
CA ALA A 66 1.40 1.79 0.46
C ALA A 66 2.39 2.69 -0.27
N ALA A 67 2.97 3.63 0.45
CA ALA A 67 3.98 4.55 -0.07
C ALA A 67 3.45 5.47 -1.19
N GLY A 68 2.15 5.61 -1.30
CA GLY A 68 1.51 6.50 -2.25
C GLY A 68 1.93 6.24 -3.69
N THR A 69 2.36 7.27 -4.37
CA THR A 69 2.86 7.18 -5.74
C THR A 69 4.37 7.01 -5.79
N GLY A 70 5.02 6.86 -4.63
CA GLY A 70 6.47 6.92 -4.53
C GLY A 70 7.00 8.35 -4.47
N ASN A 71 6.12 9.33 -4.48
CA ASN A 71 6.49 10.73 -4.40
C ASN A 71 6.45 11.16 -2.93
N PRO A 72 7.57 11.69 -2.40
CA PRO A 72 7.63 12.04 -0.98
C PRO A 72 6.71 13.17 -0.56
N PHE A 73 6.09 13.86 -1.50
CA PHE A 73 5.15 14.92 -1.18
C PHE A 73 3.71 14.45 -1.08
N PHE A 74 3.45 13.20 -1.36
CA PHE A 74 2.11 12.64 -1.21
C PHE A 74 2.02 11.82 0.05
N THR A 75 0.94 12.01 0.78
CA THR A 75 0.65 11.19 1.93
C THR A 75 -0.04 9.93 1.49
N THR A 76 0.47 8.82 1.90
CA THR A 76 -0.18 7.54 1.67
C THR A 76 -0.98 7.20 2.89
N ASP A 77 -2.13 6.67 2.65
CA ASP A 77 -2.97 6.24 3.74
C ASP A 77 -3.71 4.98 3.35
N THR A 78 -4.65 4.61 4.15
CA THR A 78 -5.46 3.43 3.92
C THR A 78 -6.68 3.71 3.07
N ALA A 79 -6.80 4.91 2.55
CA ALA A 79 -7.97 5.27 1.75
C ALA A 79 -8.12 4.39 0.51
N ALA A 80 -7.00 3.93 -0.02
CA ALA A 80 -7.03 3.04 -1.18
C ALA A 80 -7.71 1.71 -0.87
N ALA A 81 -7.63 1.24 0.37
CA ALA A 81 -8.34 0.04 0.75
C ALA A 81 -9.86 0.24 0.69
N LEU A 82 -10.32 1.45 1.02
CA LEU A 82 -11.73 1.77 0.91
C LEU A 82 -12.17 1.83 -0.55
N ARG A 83 -11.27 2.25 -1.43
CA ARG A 83 -11.59 2.32 -2.85
C ARG A 83 -11.98 0.97 -3.43
N SER A 84 -11.41 -0.09 -2.94
CA SER A 84 -11.76 -1.42 -3.42
C SER A 84 -13.21 -1.76 -3.10
N MET A 85 -13.77 -1.15 -2.10
CA MET A 85 -15.16 -1.40 -1.71
C MET A 85 -16.16 -0.64 -2.58
N GLU A 86 -15.69 0.36 -3.30
CA GLU A 86 -16.52 1.13 -4.20
C GLU A 86 -16.67 0.48 -5.57
N MET A 87 -15.84 -0.48 -5.83
CA MET A 87 -15.87 -1.22 -7.07
C MET A 87 -16.85 -2.41 -6.96
#